data_31b060eba36d1e47e18be30ad1a29fc3
#
_entry.id   31b060eba36d1e47e18be30ad1a29fc3
#
_cell.length_a   1.000
_cell.length_b   1.000
_cell.length_c   1.000
_cell.angle_alpha   90.00
_cell.angle_beta   90.00
_cell.angle_gamma   90.00
#
_symmetry.space_group_name_H-M   'P 1'
#
loop_
_entity.id
_entity.type
_entity.pdbx_description
1 polymer ?
#
loop_
_entity_poly.entity_id
_entity_poly.type
_entity_poly.pdbx_seq_one_letter_code
_entity_poly.pdbx_strand_id
1 'polypeptide(L)'
;VNNFGVKEMLDAFVELAPAPGPRSADNRLVNPEEDFFSGFTFKIQANMNPAHRDRIAFFRICSGKFTRGMKIKHHRLGKDLTLANATIFMAQDRSNVEEAYPGDIIGIHNHGTIKIGDTFTDREPLKFNGIPNFAPEHFRRVLLKNPLKTKQLNKGLEQMAEEGAVQLFRPLMDSSYILGAVGVLQFDVVLARLKAEYGVEATTEPVDYATARWIQYEDKRKLDEFKNKNQANLAMDAEGHLTYLASNDWW
;
A
#
# COMPACT_ATOMS: atom_id res chain seq x y z
N VAL A 1 0.16 -14.72 33.85
CA VAL A 1 -1.25 -14.29 33.73
C VAL A 1 -1.73 -14.60 32.32
N ASN A 2 -1.71 -15.88 31.94
CA ASN A 2 -2.10 -16.29 30.60
C ASN A 2 -3.63 -16.27 30.49
N ASN A 3 -4.13 -15.45 29.55
CA ASN A 3 -5.54 -15.38 29.18
C ASN A 3 -6.53 -14.91 30.27
N PHE A 4 -6.05 -14.34 31.38
CA PHE A 4 -6.92 -13.77 32.40
C PHE A 4 -7.65 -12.54 31.86
N GLY A 5 -8.98 -12.52 31.99
CA GLY A 5 -9.82 -11.40 31.54
C GLY A 5 -10.08 -11.35 30.01
N VAL A 6 -9.53 -12.27 29.23
CA VAL A 6 -9.73 -12.27 27.76
C VAL A 6 -11.17 -12.57 27.40
N LYS A 7 -11.80 -13.53 28.11
CA LYS A 7 -13.21 -13.86 27.86
C LYS A 7 -14.13 -12.68 28.16
N GLU A 8 -13.96 -12.04 29.30
CA GLU A 8 -14.73 -10.87 29.72
C GLU A 8 -14.55 -9.69 28.74
N MET A 9 -13.32 -9.48 28.26
CA MET A 9 -13.04 -8.47 27.24
C MET A 9 -13.74 -8.80 25.93
N LEU A 10 -13.72 -10.06 25.48
CA LEU A 10 -14.37 -10.47 24.23
C LEU A 10 -15.89 -10.39 24.35
N ASP A 11 -16.46 -10.80 25.49
CA ASP A 11 -17.90 -10.69 25.75
C ASP A 11 -18.35 -9.20 25.71
N ALA A 12 -17.60 -8.33 26.39
CA ALA A 12 -17.87 -6.89 26.36
C ALA A 12 -17.68 -6.30 24.94
N PHE A 13 -16.69 -6.76 24.19
CA PHE A 13 -16.48 -6.32 22.81
C PHE A 13 -17.65 -6.70 21.90
N VAL A 14 -18.16 -7.93 22.01
CA VAL A 14 -19.32 -8.38 21.23
C VAL A 14 -20.58 -7.57 21.58
N GLU A 15 -20.75 -7.21 22.86
CA GLU A 15 -21.90 -6.41 23.31
C GLU A 15 -21.81 -4.93 22.92
N LEU A 16 -20.63 -4.34 23.01
CA LEU A 16 -20.43 -2.90 22.90
C LEU A 16 -19.95 -2.43 21.52
N ALA A 17 -19.35 -3.32 20.69
CA ALA A 17 -18.84 -2.94 19.39
C ALA A 17 -19.99 -2.57 18.43
N PRO A 18 -19.94 -1.40 17.80
CA PRO A 18 -20.96 -1.00 16.84
C PRO A 18 -20.88 -1.86 15.57
N ALA A 19 -22.02 -2.03 14.91
CA ALA A 19 -22.05 -2.57 13.55
C ALA A 19 -21.21 -1.70 12.58
N PRO A 20 -20.78 -2.25 11.44
CA PRO A 20 -20.06 -1.47 10.43
C PRO A 20 -20.83 -0.21 10.05
N GLY A 21 -20.20 0.94 10.20
CA GLY A 21 -20.80 2.23 9.83
C GLY A 21 -20.57 2.59 8.35
N PRO A 22 -21.28 3.63 7.85
CA PRO A 22 -21.12 4.12 6.49
C PRO A 22 -19.69 4.60 6.21
N ARG A 23 -19.27 4.52 4.94
CA ARG A 23 -17.97 4.94 4.46
C ARG A 23 -18.08 6.09 3.47
N SER A 24 -17.20 7.08 3.63
CA SER A 24 -17.14 8.22 2.73
C SER A 24 -16.49 7.83 1.41
N ALA A 25 -17.15 8.17 0.32
CA ALA A 25 -16.62 8.16 -1.03
C ALA A 25 -16.61 9.61 -1.59
N ASP A 26 -16.01 9.82 -2.76
CA ASP A 26 -15.82 11.17 -3.34
C ASP A 26 -17.13 11.95 -3.49
N ASN A 27 -18.22 11.28 -3.82
CA ASN A 27 -19.51 11.88 -4.16
C ASN A 27 -20.61 11.65 -3.12
N ARG A 28 -20.44 10.70 -2.19
CA ARG A 28 -21.45 10.36 -1.18
C ARG A 28 -20.94 9.49 -0.05
N LEU A 29 -21.81 9.26 0.94
CA LEU A 29 -21.65 8.19 1.91
C LEU A 29 -22.23 6.89 1.34
N VAL A 30 -21.52 5.79 1.55
CA VAL A 30 -21.95 4.44 1.19
C VAL A 30 -22.36 3.73 2.49
N ASN A 31 -23.61 3.30 2.56
CA ASN A 31 -24.15 2.59 3.71
C ASN A 31 -23.93 1.08 3.57
N PRO A 32 -23.62 0.38 4.67
CA PRO A 32 -23.44 -1.07 4.64
C PRO A 32 -24.65 -1.87 4.16
N GLU A 33 -25.84 -1.32 4.35
CA GLU A 33 -27.13 -1.94 4.00
C GLU A 33 -27.50 -1.81 2.50
N GLU A 34 -26.68 -1.13 1.73
CA GLU A 34 -26.94 -0.98 0.28
C GLU A 34 -26.73 -2.32 -0.44
N ASP A 35 -27.62 -2.64 -1.39
CA ASP A 35 -27.64 -3.93 -2.10
C ASP A 35 -26.46 -4.14 -3.06
N PHE A 36 -25.83 -3.03 -3.56
CA PHE A 36 -24.72 -3.18 -4.48
C PHE A 36 -23.41 -3.42 -3.75
N PHE A 37 -22.57 -4.26 -4.36
CA PHE A 37 -21.26 -4.58 -3.81
C PHE A 37 -20.29 -3.41 -4.00
N SER A 38 -19.64 -3.03 -2.91
CA SER A 38 -18.54 -2.08 -2.95
C SER A 38 -17.50 -2.36 -1.88
N GLY A 39 -16.28 -1.94 -2.16
CA GLY A 39 -15.21 -1.98 -1.18
C GLY A 39 -13.89 -1.45 -1.73
N PHE A 40 -12.86 -1.46 -0.89
CA PHE A 40 -11.55 -0.92 -1.25
C PHE A 40 -10.40 -1.71 -0.64
N THR A 41 -9.26 -1.64 -1.32
CA THR A 41 -8.00 -2.19 -0.82
C THR A 41 -7.35 -1.23 0.14
N PHE A 42 -7.08 -1.66 1.37
CA PHE A 42 -6.43 -0.81 2.39
C PHE A 42 -5.00 -1.28 2.73
N LYS A 43 -4.64 -2.51 2.34
CA LYS A 43 -3.32 -3.08 2.60
C LYS A 43 -2.94 -4.05 1.49
N ILE A 44 -1.66 -4.08 1.16
CA ILE A 44 -1.05 -5.12 0.33
C ILE A 44 0.06 -5.77 1.16
N GLN A 45 0.20 -7.07 1.08
CA GLN A 45 1.28 -7.80 1.71
C GLN A 45 1.82 -8.86 0.75
N ALA A 46 3.14 -8.82 0.51
CA ALA A 46 3.84 -9.84 -0.26
C ALA A 46 4.44 -10.90 0.67
N ASN A 47 4.73 -12.06 0.10
CA ASN A 47 5.51 -13.12 0.74
C ASN A 47 4.97 -13.56 2.11
N MET A 48 3.67 -13.57 2.31
CA MET A 48 3.05 -14.06 3.55
C MET A 48 3.39 -15.53 3.83
N ASN A 49 3.56 -16.31 2.77
CA ASN A 49 4.06 -17.68 2.84
C ASN A 49 5.44 -17.72 2.19
N PRO A 50 6.52 -18.04 2.92
CA PRO A 50 7.87 -18.14 2.36
C PRO A 50 8.01 -19.14 1.21
N ALA A 51 7.15 -20.17 1.17
CA ALA A 51 7.12 -21.18 0.10
C ALA A 51 6.44 -20.66 -1.18
N HIS A 52 5.62 -19.63 -1.08
CA HIS A 52 4.88 -19.06 -2.21
C HIS A 52 5.12 -17.55 -2.25
N ARG A 53 5.73 -17.08 -3.33
CA ARG A 53 5.93 -15.64 -3.58
C ARG A 53 4.62 -15.00 -4.05
N ASP A 54 3.64 -14.98 -3.17
CA ASP A 54 2.34 -14.41 -3.42
C ASP A 54 2.24 -12.97 -2.91
N ARG A 55 1.34 -12.20 -3.50
CA ARG A 55 0.90 -10.90 -3.01
C ARG A 55 -0.58 -10.98 -2.75
N ILE A 56 -0.99 -10.53 -1.59
CA ILE A 56 -2.38 -10.47 -1.19
C ILE A 56 -2.78 -9.00 -0.99
N ALA A 57 -3.83 -8.59 -1.68
CA ALA A 57 -4.51 -7.33 -1.42
C ALA A 57 -5.61 -7.60 -0.40
N PHE A 58 -5.54 -6.92 0.75
CA PHE A 58 -6.59 -6.97 1.77
C PHE A 58 -7.66 -5.94 1.42
N PHE A 59 -8.83 -6.45 1.22
CA PHE A 59 -9.98 -5.74 0.73
C PHE A 59 -11.06 -5.67 1.82
N ARG A 60 -11.52 -4.45 2.16
CA ARG A 60 -12.64 -4.25 3.06
C ARG A 60 -13.92 -4.08 2.27
N ILE A 61 -14.93 -4.89 2.58
CA ILE A 61 -16.28 -4.76 2.02
C ILE A 61 -16.99 -3.60 2.73
N CYS A 62 -17.58 -2.69 1.96
CA CYS A 62 -18.28 -1.51 2.47
C CYS A 62 -19.79 -1.62 2.33
N SER A 63 -20.29 -2.26 1.27
CA SER A 63 -21.72 -2.50 1.02
C SER A 63 -21.94 -3.76 0.21
N GLY A 64 -23.16 -4.26 0.21
CA GLY A 64 -23.57 -5.45 -0.53
C GLY A 64 -22.94 -6.73 -0.01
N LYS A 65 -23.05 -7.78 -0.81
CA LYS A 65 -22.58 -9.12 -0.46
C LYS A 65 -21.55 -9.59 -1.47
N PHE A 66 -20.39 -10.01 -0.99
CA PHE A 66 -19.45 -10.76 -1.80
C PHE A 66 -19.97 -12.18 -2.02
N THR A 67 -19.90 -12.67 -3.27
CA THR A 67 -20.06 -14.06 -3.61
C THR A 67 -18.92 -14.50 -4.52
N ARG A 68 -18.42 -15.72 -4.29
CA ARG A 68 -17.32 -16.28 -5.07
C ARG A 68 -17.64 -16.27 -6.57
N GLY A 69 -16.69 -15.80 -7.36
CA GLY A 69 -16.85 -15.74 -8.82
C GLY A 69 -17.59 -14.50 -9.33
N MET A 70 -18.03 -13.60 -8.44
CA MET A 70 -18.68 -12.37 -8.87
C MET A 70 -17.73 -11.50 -9.72
N LYS A 71 -18.32 -10.77 -10.67
CA LYS A 71 -17.60 -9.78 -11.49
C LYS A 71 -17.76 -8.41 -10.87
N ILE A 72 -16.64 -7.71 -10.69
CA ILE A 72 -16.59 -6.36 -10.17
C ILE A 72 -15.74 -5.47 -11.07
N LYS A 73 -15.96 -4.19 -11.03
CA LYS A 73 -15.20 -3.20 -11.79
C LYS A 73 -14.10 -2.61 -10.94
N HIS A 74 -12.88 -2.67 -11.44
CA HIS A 74 -11.73 -1.98 -10.88
C HIS A 74 -11.70 -0.55 -11.43
N HIS A 75 -12.08 0.43 -10.62
CA HIS A 75 -12.36 1.79 -11.13
C HIS A 75 -11.12 2.49 -11.66
N ARG A 76 -9.98 2.43 -10.99
CA ARG A 76 -8.74 3.06 -11.46
C ARG A 76 -8.30 2.58 -12.84
N LEU A 77 -8.47 1.29 -13.13
CA LEU A 77 -8.06 0.69 -14.40
C LEU A 77 -9.18 0.63 -15.44
N GLY A 78 -10.44 0.90 -15.03
CA GLY A 78 -11.61 0.77 -15.90
C GLY A 78 -11.88 -0.66 -16.39
N LYS A 79 -11.34 -1.68 -15.71
CA LYS A 79 -11.40 -3.08 -16.11
C LYS A 79 -12.27 -3.90 -15.17
N ASP A 80 -12.90 -4.91 -15.72
CA ASP A 80 -13.62 -5.91 -14.92
C ASP A 80 -12.64 -6.93 -14.36
N LEU A 81 -12.88 -7.33 -13.12
CA LEU A 81 -12.15 -8.35 -12.39
C LEU A 81 -13.12 -9.40 -11.88
N THR A 82 -12.78 -10.69 -12.06
CA THR A 82 -13.55 -11.78 -11.47
C THR A 82 -12.90 -12.22 -10.16
N LEU A 83 -13.65 -12.16 -9.08
CA LEU A 83 -13.19 -12.56 -7.74
C LEU A 83 -13.40 -14.07 -7.54
N ALA A 84 -12.58 -14.89 -8.23
CA ALA A 84 -12.71 -16.32 -8.20
C ALA A 84 -12.20 -16.96 -6.89
N ASN A 85 -11.13 -16.40 -6.31
CA ASN A 85 -10.45 -16.96 -5.15
C ASN A 85 -10.20 -15.85 -4.11
N ALA A 86 -11.22 -15.52 -3.35
CA ALA A 86 -11.06 -14.71 -2.15
C ALA A 86 -10.76 -15.62 -0.95
N THR A 87 -9.89 -15.16 -0.06
CA THR A 87 -9.49 -15.89 1.14
C THR A 87 -9.79 -15.06 2.39
N ILE A 88 -10.21 -15.75 3.45
CA ILE A 88 -10.20 -15.20 4.82
C ILE A 88 -8.98 -15.75 5.54
N PHE A 89 -8.43 -14.94 6.42
CA PHE A 89 -7.29 -15.28 7.26
C PHE A 89 -7.75 -15.46 8.69
N MET A 90 -7.58 -16.68 9.23
CA MET A 90 -7.72 -16.96 10.65
C MET A 90 -6.36 -17.41 11.18
N ALA A 91 -5.66 -16.50 11.86
CA ALA A 91 -4.28 -16.65 12.29
C ALA A 91 -3.35 -16.99 11.09
N GLN A 92 -2.78 -18.20 11.03
CA GLN A 92 -1.94 -18.66 9.93
C GLN A 92 -2.70 -19.42 8.84
N ASP A 93 -3.95 -19.79 9.11
CA ASP A 93 -4.76 -20.57 8.17
C ASP A 93 -5.44 -19.68 7.14
N ARG A 94 -5.48 -20.16 5.91
CA ARG A 94 -6.18 -19.54 4.79
C ARG A 94 -7.34 -20.44 4.39
N SER A 95 -8.54 -19.89 4.39
CA SER A 95 -9.71 -20.60 3.86
C SER A 95 -10.35 -19.83 2.72
N ASN A 96 -10.86 -20.54 1.72
CA ASN A 96 -11.62 -19.91 0.65
C ASN A 96 -12.95 -19.40 1.22
N VAL A 97 -13.38 -18.24 0.71
CA VAL A 97 -14.61 -17.60 1.10
C VAL A 97 -15.63 -17.74 -0.01
N GLU A 98 -16.79 -18.29 0.33
CA GLU A 98 -17.92 -18.36 -0.59
C GLU A 98 -18.75 -17.06 -0.53
N GLU A 99 -18.91 -16.51 0.67
CA GLU A 99 -19.68 -15.31 0.92
C GLU A 99 -19.02 -14.43 1.99
N ALA A 100 -19.12 -13.10 1.83
CA ALA A 100 -18.68 -12.14 2.84
C ALA A 100 -19.56 -10.89 2.79
N TYR A 101 -19.61 -10.15 3.90
CA TYR A 101 -20.57 -9.08 4.14
C TYR A 101 -19.89 -7.76 4.49
N PRO A 102 -20.62 -6.63 4.49
CA PRO A 102 -20.04 -5.34 4.88
C PRO A 102 -19.36 -5.38 6.23
N GLY A 103 -18.13 -4.85 6.29
CA GLY A 103 -17.26 -4.93 7.45
C GLY A 103 -16.23 -6.06 7.39
N ASP A 104 -16.50 -7.11 6.64
CA ASP A 104 -15.55 -8.20 6.46
C ASP A 104 -14.32 -7.77 5.65
N ILE A 105 -13.21 -8.45 5.92
CA ILE A 105 -11.95 -8.29 5.21
C ILE A 105 -11.64 -9.60 4.50
N ILE A 106 -11.51 -9.51 3.19
CA ILE A 106 -11.10 -10.64 2.34
C ILE A 106 -9.75 -10.37 1.69
N GLY A 107 -8.98 -11.43 1.47
CA GLY A 107 -7.72 -11.38 0.73
C GLY A 107 -7.95 -11.74 -0.73
N ILE A 108 -7.41 -10.93 -1.64
CA ILE A 108 -7.47 -11.16 -3.07
C ILE A 108 -6.05 -11.30 -3.61
N HIS A 109 -5.79 -12.32 -4.43
CA HIS A 109 -4.50 -12.47 -5.09
C HIS A 109 -4.21 -11.26 -5.97
N ASN A 110 -3.08 -10.61 -5.73
CA ASN A 110 -2.63 -9.44 -6.48
C ASN A 110 -1.44 -9.78 -7.38
N HIS A 111 -1.66 -9.73 -8.68
CA HIS A 111 -0.61 -9.90 -9.68
C HIS A 111 0.18 -8.61 -9.97
N GLY A 112 0.13 -7.62 -9.05
CA GLY A 112 0.82 -6.33 -9.20
C GLY A 112 -0.04 -5.21 -9.82
N THR A 113 -1.34 -5.46 -10.04
CA THR A 113 -2.25 -4.46 -10.64
C THR A 113 -3.08 -3.70 -9.61
N ILE A 114 -3.35 -4.33 -8.45
CA ILE A 114 -4.13 -3.73 -7.36
C ILE A 114 -3.20 -2.91 -6.49
N LYS A 115 -3.60 -1.67 -6.19
CA LYS A 115 -2.89 -0.74 -5.29
C LYS A 115 -3.71 -0.44 -4.04
N ILE A 116 -3.05 0.04 -3.00
CA ILE A 116 -3.73 0.57 -1.81
C ILE A 116 -4.59 1.76 -2.25
N GLY A 117 -5.84 1.78 -1.79
CA GLY A 117 -6.84 2.79 -2.18
C GLY A 117 -7.67 2.43 -3.41
N ASP A 118 -7.36 1.36 -4.11
CA ASP A 118 -8.18 0.92 -5.24
C ASP A 118 -9.58 0.54 -4.77
N THR A 119 -10.56 1.06 -5.48
CA THR A 119 -11.99 0.83 -5.24
C THR A 119 -12.55 -0.11 -6.29
N PHE A 120 -13.41 -1.00 -5.82
CA PHE A 120 -14.11 -1.98 -6.63
C PHE A 120 -15.59 -1.96 -6.32
N THR A 121 -16.40 -2.00 -7.38
CA THR A 121 -17.87 -2.04 -7.25
C THR A 121 -18.47 -2.91 -8.37
N ASP A 122 -19.71 -3.34 -8.19
CA ASP A 122 -20.46 -4.06 -9.22
C ASP A 122 -21.32 -3.16 -10.10
N ARG A 123 -21.51 -1.87 -9.71
CA ARG A 123 -22.42 -0.93 -10.40
C ARG A 123 -21.76 0.40 -10.69
N GLU A 124 -21.88 1.35 -9.76
CA GLU A 124 -21.48 2.74 -9.94
C GLU A 124 -20.00 3.00 -9.69
N PRO A 125 -19.40 4.00 -10.36
CA PRO A 125 -18.04 4.42 -10.06
C PRO A 125 -17.99 5.14 -8.70
N LEU A 126 -17.16 4.62 -7.80
CA LEU A 126 -16.87 5.20 -6.50
C LEU A 126 -15.36 5.22 -6.27
N LYS A 127 -14.93 6.17 -5.46
CA LYS A 127 -13.59 6.16 -4.86
C LYS A 127 -13.72 6.44 -3.38
N PHE A 128 -13.36 5.44 -2.57
CA PHE A 128 -13.40 5.58 -1.12
C PHE A 128 -12.27 6.49 -0.63
N ASN A 129 -12.61 7.35 0.33
CA ASN A 129 -11.72 8.28 0.98
C ASN A 129 -11.23 7.73 2.33
N GLY A 130 -10.26 8.42 2.95
CA GLY A 130 -9.84 8.17 4.33
C GLY A 130 -8.75 7.13 4.52
N ILE A 131 -8.09 6.69 3.44
CA ILE A 131 -6.82 5.96 3.59
C ILE A 131 -5.72 7.02 3.78
N PRO A 132 -5.08 7.08 4.97
CA PRO A 132 -4.07 8.08 5.22
C PRO A 132 -2.83 7.80 4.37
N ASN A 133 -2.32 8.83 3.73
CA ASN A 133 -1.03 8.80 3.05
C ASN A 133 -0.13 9.86 3.70
N PHE A 134 0.84 9.41 4.46
CA PHE A 134 1.77 10.29 5.19
C PHE A 134 2.99 10.59 4.33
N ALA A 135 3.37 11.86 4.25
CA ALA A 135 4.66 12.23 3.70
C ALA A 135 5.79 11.65 4.58
N PRO A 136 6.91 11.22 3.99
CA PRO A 136 8.03 10.72 4.77
C PRO A 136 8.71 11.86 5.53
N GLU A 137 9.13 11.57 6.76
CA GLU A 137 9.86 12.49 7.64
C GLU A 137 11.35 12.15 7.73
N HIS A 138 11.71 10.91 7.39
CA HIS A 138 13.07 10.41 7.43
C HIS A 138 13.46 9.86 6.06
N PHE A 139 14.71 10.16 5.65
CA PHE A 139 15.23 9.69 4.37
C PHE A 139 16.57 9.01 4.56
N ARG A 140 16.77 7.87 3.85
CA ARG A 140 18.04 7.16 3.85
C ARG A 140 18.35 6.61 2.47
N ARG A 141 19.63 6.69 2.07
CA ARG A 141 20.14 6.05 0.87
C ARG A 141 20.45 4.59 1.15
N VAL A 142 20.06 3.70 0.24
CA VAL A 142 20.36 2.27 0.32
C VAL A 142 21.72 2.00 -0.28
N LEU A 143 22.57 1.30 0.45
CA LEU A 143 23.88 0.84 0.02
C LEU A 143 23.88 -0.68 -0.11
N LEU A 144 24.01 -1.16 -1.34
CA LEU A 144 24.06 -2.59 -1.65
C LEU A 144 25.48 -3.14 -1.43
N LYS A 145 25.62 -4.19 -0.60
CA LYS A 145 26.93 -4.81 -0.35
C LYS A 145 27.44 -5.61 -1.54
N ASN A 146 26.56 -6.28 -2.28
CA ASN A 146 26.92 -7.11 -3.42
C ASN A 146 26.23 -6.60 -4.71
N PRO A 147 26.95 -5.96 -5.62
CA PRO A 147 26.39 -5.41 -6.86
C PRO A 147 25.64 -6.43 -7.74
N LEU A 148 25.99 -7.72 -7.66
CA LEU A 148 25.30 -8.78 -8.42
C LEU A 148 23.83 -8.99 -7.97
N LYS A 149 23.45 -8.47 -6.80
CA LYS A 149 22.10 -8.54 -6.25
C LYS A 149 21.21 -7.32 -6.59
N THR A 150 21.63 -6.44 -7.48
CA THR A 150 20.88 -5.22 -7.84
C THR A 150 19.45 -5.52 -8.30
N LYS A 151 19.23 -6.56 -9.09
CA LYS A 151 17.89 -6.94 -9.55
C LYS A 151 16.98 -7.38 -8.38
N GLN A 152 17.53 -8.15 -7.44
CA GLN A 152 16.81 -8.59 -6.24
C GLN A 152 16.51 -7.41 -5.31
N LEU A 153 17.48 -6.50 -5.14
CA LEU A 153 17.28 -5.26 -4.38
C LEU A 153 16.13 -4.44 -4.96
N ASN A 154 16.18 -4.15 -6.26
CA ASN A 154 15.13 -3.36 -6.92
C ASN A 154 13.75 -4.00 -6.72
N LYS A 155 13.64 -5.31 -6.98
CA LYS A 155 12.38 -6.04 -6.78
C LYS A 155 11.90 -5.97 -5.34
N GLY A 156 12.78 -6.15 -4.35
CA GLY A 156 12.43 -6.09 -2.93
C GLY A 156 11.94 -4.70 -2.52
N LEU A 157 12.64 -3.65 -2.92
CA LEU A 157 12.28 -2.28 -2.60
C LEU A 157 10.96 -1.86 -3.25
N GLU A 158 10.74 -2.23 -4.52
CA GLU A 158 9.48 -1.96 -5.22
C GLU A 158 8.29 -2.65 -4.51
N GLN A 159 8.45 -3.92 -4.15
CA GLN A 159 7.38 -4.65 -3.47
C GLN A 159 7.07 -4.06 -2.09
N MET A 160 8.08 -3.68 -1.31
CA MET A 160 7.86 -3.04 -0.01
C MET A 160 7.26 -1.64 -0.12
N ALA A 161 7.56 -0.90 -1.20
CA ALA A 161 6.90 0.37 -1.50
C ALA A 161 5.43 0.17 -1.87
N GLU A 162 5.11 -0.84 -2.68
CA GLU A 162 3.72 -1.20 -3.01
C GLU A 162 2.91 -1.62 -1.77
N GLU A 163 3.54 -2.25 -0.79
CA GLU A 163 2.93 -2.58 0.51
C GLU A 163 2.73 -1.36 1.41
N GLY A 164 3.33 -0.22 1.07
CA GLY A 164 3.33 0.97 1.91
C GLY A 164 4.26 0.89 3.13
N ALA A 165 5.17 -0.08 3.16
CA ALA A 165 6.15 -0.22 4.25
C ALA A 165 7.13 0.94 4.29
N VAL A 166 7.53 1.45 3.13
CA VAL A 166 8.36 2.64 2.91
C VAL A 166 7.96 3.31 1.60
N GLN A 167 8.41 4.54 1.40
CA GLN A 167 8.37 5.20 0.10
C GLN A 167 9.72 5.05 -0.59
N LEU A 168 9.70 4.77 -1.88
CA LEU A 168 10.90 4.56 -2.70
C LEU A 168 11.06 5.71 -3.68
N PHE A 169 12.23 6.34 -3.67
CA PHE A 169 12.61 7.40 -4.59
C PHE A 169 13.86 7.02 -5.37
N ARG A 170 13.85 7.30 -6.67
CA ARG A 170 14.98 7.12 -7.58
C ARG A 170 15.42 8.49 -8.06
N PRO A 171 16.57 9.02 -7.56
CA PRO A 171 17.12 10.27 -8.02
C PRO A 171 17.32 10.28 -9.54
N LEU A 172 17.13 11.43 -10.18
CA LEU A 172 17.32 11.54 -11.63
C LEU A 172 18.81 11.60 -12.04
N MET A 173 19.67 11.98 -11.13
CA MET A 173 21.10 12.22 -11.39
C MET A 173 21.99 11.00 -11.14
N ASP A 174 21.50 10.01 -10.40
CA ASP A 174 22.27 8.80 -10.07
C ASP A 174 21.35 7.56 -10.03
N SER A 175 21.96 6.38 -9.89
CA SER A 175 21.25 5.09 -9.83
C SER A 175 20.99 4.60 -8.40
N SER A 176 21.11 5.47 -7.41
CA SER A 176 20.85 5.10 -6.00
C SER A 176 19.36 4.95 -5.72
N TYR A 177 19.06 4.31 -4.60
CA TYR A 177 17.72 4.22 -4.05
C TYR A 177 17.65 4.99 -2.75
N ILE A 178 16.68 5.90 -2.64
CA ILE A 178 16.39 6.63 -1.42
C ILE A 178 15.07 6.09 -0.87
N LEU A 179 15.08 5.72 0.40
CA LEU A 179 13.88 5.34 1.14
C LEU A 179 13.41 6.51 1.96
N GLY A 180 12.10 6.74 1.91
CA GLY A 180 11.39 7.65 2.79
C GLY A 180 10.51 6.88 3.76
N ALA A 181 10.52 7.25 5.03
CA ALA A 181 9.74 6.61 6.08
C ALA A 181 9.18 7.66 7.06
N VAL A 182 8.07 7.33 7.72
CA VAL A 182 7.51 8.14 8.80
C VAL A 182 8.29 7.93 10.10
N GLY A 183 8.80 6.72 10.32
CA GLY A 183 9.58 6.36 11.50
C GLY A 183 10.87 5.61 11.16
N VAL A 184 11.92 5.89 11.92
CA VAL A 184 13.27 5.33 11.66
C VAL A 184 13.34 3.80 11.71
N LEU A 185 12.51 3.14 12.52
CA LEU A 185 12.47 1.70 12.64
C LEU A 185 12.00 0.99 11.35
N GLN A 186 11.29 1.70 10.48
CA GLN A 186 10.86 1.14 9.19
C GLN A 186 12.06 0.75 8.31
N PHE A 187 13.18 1.46 8.39
CA PHE A 187 14.40 1.12 7.66
C PHE A 187 15.00 -0.22 8.13
N ASP A 188 15.01 -0.46 9.45
CA ASP A 188 15.53 -1.72 10.00
C ASP A 188 14.66 -2.90 9.57
N VAL A 189 13.34 -2.73 9.56
CA VAL A 189 12.39 -3.72 9.05
C VAL A 189 12.64 -4.01 7.57
N VAL A 190 12.84 -2.98 6.74
CA VAL A 190 13.13 -3.14 5.32
C VAL A 190 14.44 -3.91 5.10
N LEU A 191 15.51 -3.57 5.83
CA LEU A 191 16.79 -4.25 5.72
C LEU A 191 16.70 -5.72 6.15
N ALA A 192 16.00 -6.00 7.24
CA ALA A 192 15.77 -7.37 7.73
C ALA A 192 14.97 -8.19 6.68
N ARG A 193 13.93 -7.62 6.10
CA ARG A 193 13.12 -8.26 5.06
C ARG A 193 13.88 -8.46 3.75
N LEU A 194 14.70 -7.50 3.32
CA LEU A 194 15.58 -7.64 2.15
C LEU A 194 16.49 -8.86 2.31
N LYS A 195 17.05 -9.04 3.50
CA LYS A 195 17.90 -10.19 3.80
C LYS A 195 17.12 -11.49 3.83
N ALA A 196 16.01 -11.53 4.55
CA ALA A 196 15.22 -12.75 4.78
C ALA A 196 14.46 -13.21 3.52
N GLU A 197 13.82 -12.30 2.80
CA GLU A 197 12.91 -12.63 1.70
C GLU A 197 13.59 -12.61 0.33
N TYR A 198 14.60 -11.76 0.14
CA TYR A 198 15.26 -11.55 -1.17
C TYR A 198 16.72 -11.99 -1.20
N GLY A 199 17.29 -12.37 -0.05
CA GLY A 199 18.69 -12.74 0.07
C GLY A 199 19.66 -11.60 -0.22
N VAL A 200 19.23 -10.35 0.05
CA VAL A 200 19.99 -9.12 -0.24
C VAL A 200 20.50 -8.53 1.06
N GLU A 201 21.81 -8.40 1.18
CA GLU A 201 22.44 -7.64 2.25
C GLU A 201 22.69 -6.20 1.80
N ALA A 202 22.07 -5.28 2.53
CA ALA A 202 22.19 -3.84 2.32
C ALA A 202 22.36 -3.13 3.66
N THR A 203 22.84 -1.90 3.59
CA THR A 203 22.87 -0.95 4.71
C THR A 203 22.21 0.34 4.24
N THR A 204 21.97 1.25 5.17
CA THR A 204 21.48 2.59 4.83
C THR A 204 22.39 3.65 5.41
N GLU A 205 22.50 4.78 4.70
CA GLU A 205 23.15 6.00 5.20
C GLU A 205 22.13 7.15 5.21
N PRO A 206 22.24 8.09 6.17
CA PRO A 206 21.40 9.28 6.17
C PRO A 206 21.68 10.14 4.94
N VAL A 207 20.64 10.85 4.47
CA VAL A 207 20.74 11.88 3.43
C VAL A 207 20.13 13.17 3.95
N ASP A 208 20.59 14.28 3.40
CA ASP A 208 20.14 15.60 3.81
C ASP A 208 18.84 16.01 3.11
N TYR A 209 17.78 15.22 3.35
CA TYR A 209 16.42 15.54 2.92
C TYR A 209 15.50 15.55 4.14
N ALA A 210 14.68 16.61 4.24
CA ALA A 210 13.70 16.78 5.29
C ALA A 210 12.28 16.43 4.83
N THR A 211 11.98 16.61 3.53
CA THR A 211 10.63 16.38 3.02
C THR A 211 10.61 16.04 1.55
N ALA A 212 9.51 15.42 1.09
CA ALA A 212 9.21 15.14 -0.30
C ALA A 212 7.98 15.92 -0.76
N ARG A 213 8.01 16.46 -1.97
CA ARG A 213 6.91 17.18 -2.60
C ARG A 213 6.68 16.67 -4.01
N TRP A 214 5.49 16.16 -4.26
CA TRP A 214 5.08 15.69 -5.60
C TRP A 214 4.74 16.88 -6.48
N ILE A 215 5.31 16.88 -7.69
CA ILE A 215 5.22 18.00 -8.61
C ILE A 215 4.05 17.79 -9.54
N GLN A 216 3.10 18.73 -9.50
CA GLN A 216 2.04 18.86 -10.49
C GLN A 216 2.34 20.07 -11.38
N TYR A 217 2.01 19.98 -12.64
CA TYR A 217 2.28 21.05 -13.61
C TYR A 217 1.15 21.15 -14.65
N GLU A 218 0.86 22.39 -15.02
CA GLU A 218 -0.03 22.69 -16.12
C GLU A 218 0.74 23.08 -17.37
N ASP A 219 1.92 23.72 -17.21
CA ASP A 219 2.78 24.19 -18.28
C ASP A 219 4.09 23.37 -18.34
N LYS A 220 4.25 22.66 -19.45
CA LYS A 220 5.42 21.81 -19.70
C LYS A 220 6.74 22.59 -19.75
N ARG A 221 6.73 23.84 -20.27
CA ARG A 221 7.95 24.68 -20.35
C ARG A 221 8.46 25.03 -18.96
N LYS A 222 7.53 25.44 -18.06
CA LYS A 222 7.87 25.73 -16.67
C LYS A 222 8.39 24.50 -15.93
N LEU A 223 7.82 23.33 -16.22
CA LEU A 223 8.33 22.07 -15.70
C LEU A 223 9.76 21.79 -16.15
N ASP A 224 10.07 21.96 -17.44
CA ASP A 224 11.40 21.71 -17.99
C ASP A 224 12.43 22.70 -17.42
N GLU A 225 12.07 23.97 -17.27
CA GLU A 225 12.91 24.96 -16.57
C GLU A 225 13.17 24.58 -15.10
N PHE A 226 12.13 24.16 -14.41
CA PHE A 226 12.24 23.69 -13.02
C PHE A 226 13.13 22.48 -12.89
N LYS A 227 12.99 21.49 -13.79
CA LYS A 227 13.85 20.31 -13.84
C LYS A 227 15.30 20.68 -14.05
N ASN A 228 15.59 21.56 -14.99
CA ASN A 228 16.96 21.98 -15.30
C ASN A 228 17.64 22.68 -14.11
N LYS A 229 16.88 23.45 -13.33
CA LYS A 229 17.40 24.17 -12.16
C LYS A 229 17.59 23.29 -10.94
N ASN A 230 16.85 22.18 -10.83
CA ASN A 230 16.74 21.42 -9.59
C ASN A 230 17.11 19.93 -9.73
N GLN A 231 17.86 19.56 -10.74
CA GLN A 231 18.17 18.16 -11.09
C GLN A 231 18.66 17.33 -9.91
N ALA A 232 19.50 17.92 -9.05
CA ALA A 232 20.09 17.24 -7.89
C ALA A 232 19.05 16.82 -6.82
N ASN A 233 17.92 17.50 -6.79
CA ASN A 233 16.86 17.27 -5.80
C ASN A 233 15.65 16.52 -6.37
N LEU A 234 15.69 16.17 -7.67
CA LEU A 234 14.59 15.49 -8.33
C LEU A 234 14.76 13.99 -8.31
N ALA A 235 13.66 13.31 -8.03
CA ALA A 235 13.55 11.86 -8.03
C ALA A 235 12.22 11.42 -8.63
N MET A 236 12.14 10.17 -9.06
CA MET A 236 10.89 9.51 -9.38
C MET A 236 10.48 8.64 -8.19
N ASP A 237 9.22 8.69 -7.79
CA ASP A 237 8.69 7.74 -6.81
C ASP A 237 8.47 6.34 -7.41
N ALA A 238 8.00 5.39 -6.60
CA ALA A 238 7.75 4.03 -7.06
C ALA A 238 6.66 3.94 -8.14
N GLU A 239 5.79 4.94 -8.24
CA GLU A 239 4.72 5.00 -9.23
C GLU A 239 5.09 5.77 -10.51
N GLY A 240 6.28 6.36 -10.53
CA GLY A 240 6.77 7.17 -11.65
C GLY A 240 6.36 8.63 -11.59
N HIS A 241 5.94 9.14 -10.44
CA HIS A 241 5.65 10.55 -10.26
C HIS A 241 6.93 11.34 -9.95
N LEU A 242 7.04 12.51 -10.57
CA LEU A 242 8.16 13.41 -10.30
C LEU A 242 8.02 14.02 -8.90
N THR A 243 9.09 13.89 -8.13
CA THR A 243 9.13 14.32 -6.73
C THR A 243 10.36 15.19 -6.51
N TYR A 244 10.20 16.27 -5.76
CA TYR A 244 11.27 17.12 -5.27
C TYR A 244 11.61 16.73 -3.83
N LEU A 245 12.85 16.36 -3.58
CA LEU A 245 13.38 16.04 -2.26
C LEU A 245 14.06 17.30 -1.70
N ALA A 246 13.45 17.92 -0.70
CA ALA A 246 13.93 19.16 -0.12
C ALA A 246 14.74 18.92 1.14
N SER A 247 15.83 19.70 1.32
CA SER A 247 16.68 19.64 2.51
C SER A 247 16.12 20.40 3.71
N ASN A 248 15.04 21.17 3.53
CA ASN A 248 14.35 21.88 4.60
C ASN A 248 12.84 21.94 4.31
N ASP A 249 12.06 22.25 5.36
CA ASP A 249 10.59 22.33 5.27
C ASP A 249 10.06 23.71 4.81
N TRP A 250 10.94 24.67 4.57
CA TRP A 250 10.59 26.04 4.17
C TRP A 250 10.44 26.16 2.65
N TRP A 251 9.17 26.10 2.20
CA TRP A 251 8.75 26.42 0.83
C TRP A 251 7.37 27.09 0.85
#